data_1677c2b4097721162bda23eb9844421d
#
_entry.id   1677c2b4097721162bda23eb9844421d
#
_cell.length_a   1.000
_cell.length_b   1.000
_cell.length_c   1.000
_cell.angle_alpha   90.00
_cell.angle_beta   90.00
_cell.angle_gamma   90.00
#
_symmetry.space_group_name_H-M   'P 1'
#
loop_
_entity.id
_entity.type
_entity.pdbx_description
1 polymer ?
#
loop_
_entity_poly.entity_id
_entity_poly.type
_entity_poly.pdbx_seq_one_letter_code
_entity_poly.pdbx_strand_id
1 'polypeptide(L)'
;MKAGYFTLAAALMMMCWSQVQAGVVVGGTRLIYDGAKKESALSINNPDAVPYLIQSWVDAQEGDSAKAPFIITPPLFRLDGGQNNLLRVVRAGGNLPADKESLYWLNVKAIPSVEKKDNTLQIAIKTRIKLIYRPQGLSGNLEEAVGKLAWRRSGNRLQVSNPSPYYLTFFNLKLNGSAVAGSTMVAPQATASFSLPAGSGAGGSLSWQIINDYGGTGQTFTSTL
;
A
#
# COMPACT_ATOMS: atom_id res chain seq x y z
N MET A 1 -46.24 -0.25 -31.64
CA MET A 1 -45.19 0.77 -31.84
C MET A 1 -44.54 1.29 -30.57
N LYS A 2 -45.13 1.10 -29.35
CA LYS A 2 -44.51 1.58 -28.07
C LYS A 2 -43.37 0.69 -27.52
N ALA A 3 -43.31 -0.58 -27.88
CA ALA A 3 -42.27 -1.50 -27.39
C ALA A 3 -40.87 -1.27 -27.99
N GLY A 4 -40.81 -0.78 -29.25
CA GLY A 4 -39.55 -0.53 -29.97
C GLY A 4 -38.73 0.65 -29.42
N TYR A 5 -39.41 1.62 -28.82
CA TYR A 5 -38.70 2.77 -28.22
C TYR A 5 -38.06 2.44 -26.86
N PHE A 6 -38.63 1.51 -26.11
CA PHE A 6 -38.08 1.04 -24.83
C PHE A 6 -36.79 0.21 -25.03
N THR A 7 -36.75 -0.63 -26.06
CA THR A 7 -35.55 -1.41 -26.39
C THR A 7 -34.43 -0.54 -26.93
N LEU A 8 -34.74 0.48 -27.72
CA LEU A 8 -33.74 1.42 -28.22
C LEU A 8 -33.15 2.29 -27.10
N ALA A 9 -33.99 2.77 -26.18
CA ALA A 9 -33.54 3.55 -24.99
C ALA A 9 -32.67 2.72 -24.04
N ALA A 10 -32.98 1.45 -23.80
CA ALA A 10 -32.18 0.53 -23.01
C ALA A 10 -30.82 0.23 -23.66
N ALA A 11 -30.77 0.08 -25.00
CA ALA A 11 -29.52 -0.11 -25.73
C ALA A 11 -28.61 1.13 -25.68
N LEU A 12 -29.18 2.34 -25.76
CA LEU A 12 -28.43 3.59 -25.62
C LEU A 12 -27.85 3.78 -24.20
N MET A 13 -28.57 3.36 -23.15
CA MET A 13 -28.07 3.44 -21.76
C MET A 13 -26.90 2.49 -21.48
N MET A 14 -26.78 1.37 -22.17
CA MET A 14 -25.64 0.44 -22.01
C MET A 14 -24.34 0.91 -22.66
N MET A 15 -24.39 1.90 -23.57
CA MET A 15 -23.18 2.43 -24.22
C MET A 15 -22.38 3.46 -23.41
N CYS A 16 -22.87 3.91 -22.25
CA CYS A 16 -22.21 4.96 -21.47
C CYS A 16 -21.27 4.47 -20.37
N TRP A 17 -20.85 3.21 -20.35
CA TRP A 17 -19.84 2.72 -19.40
C TRP A 17 -18.42 2.95 -19.95
N SER A 18 -18.09 4.22 -20.19
CA SER A 18 -16.69 4.61 -20.36
C SER A 18 -15.99 4.45 -19.03
N GLN A 19 -15.10 3.50 -18.91
CA GLN A 19 -14.19 3.42 -17.76
C GLN A 19 -13.28 4.65 -17.82
N VAL A 20 -13.52 5.62 -16.95
CA VAL A 20 -12.59 6.72 -16.73
C VAL A 20 -11.39 6.14 -15.98
N GLN A 21 -10.41 5.66 -16.71
CA GLN A 21 -9.09 5.38 -16.15
C GLN A 21 -8.30 6.67 -16.26
N ALA A 22 -7.88 7.21 -15.14
CA ALA A 22 -7.08 8.42 -15.09
C ALA A 22 -5.72 8.11 -14.47
N GLY A 23 -4.67 8.29 -15.27
CA GLY A 23 -3.30 8.28 -14.78
C GLY A 23 -2.59 6.93 -14.79
N VAL A 24 -1.33 6.98 -14.40
CA VAL A 24 -0.41 5.84 -14.39
C VAL A 24 -0.74 4.90 -13.23
N VAL A 25 -0.84 3.62 -13.54
CA VAL A 25 -1.14 2.54 -12.58
C VAL A 25 0.17 1.92 -12.10
N VAL A 26 0.34 1.86 -10.79
CA VAL A 26 1.44 1.15 -10.13
C VAL A 26 0.97 -0.26 -9.76
N GLY A 27 1.72 -1.28 -10.13
CA GLY A 27 1.36 -2.70 -10.08
C GLY A 27 1.38 -3.31 -8.68
N GLY A 28 0.93 -2.56 -7.65
CA GLY A 28 0.79 -3.06 -6.29
C GLY A 28 0.66 -1.95 -5.26
N THR A 29 0.18 -2.29 -4.08
CA THR A 29 0.06 -1.39 -2.93
C THR A 29 1.30 -1.44 -2.02
N ARG A 30 2.20 -2.41 -2.28
CA ARG A 30 3.47 -2.62 -1.59
C ARG A 30 4.43 -3.43 -2.45
N LEU A 31 5.70 -3.37 -2.13
CA LEU A 31 6.75 -4.20 -2.70
C LEU A 31 7.51 -4.89 -1.56
N ILE A 32 7.54 -6.22 -1.58
CA ILE A 32 8.39 -7.00 -0.68
C ILE A 32 9.73 -7.23 -1.38
N TYR A 33 10.79 -6.70 -0.80
CA TYR A 33 12.16 -6.96 -1.25
C TYR A 33 12.72 -8.15 -0.47
N ASP A 34 12.79 -9.29 -1.13
CA ASP A 34 13.40 -10.49 -0.60
C ASP A 34 14.92 -10.29 -0.48
N GLY A 35 15.45 -10.35 0.74
CA GLY A 35 16.87 -10.16 1.02
C GLY A 35 17.80 -11.19 0.42
N ALA A 36 17.28 -12.35 -0.02
CA ALA A 36 18.02 -13.36 -0.78
C ALA A 36 18.19 -13.00 -2.27
N LYS A 37 17.40 -12.04 -2.78
CA LYS A 37 17.41 -11.63 -4.18
C LYS A 37 18.26 -10.39 -4.39
N LYS A 38 18.80 -10.26 -5.59
CA LYS A 38 19.59 -9.08 -5.98
C LYS A 38 18.73 -7.87 -6.31
N GLU A 39 17.47 -8.09 -6.73
CA GLU A 39 16.53 -7.05 -7.11
C GLU A 39 15.08 -7.50 -6.86
N SER A 40 14.18 -6.53 -6.80
CA SER A 40 12.73 -6.71 -6.89
C SER A 40 12.17 -5.80 -7.99
N ALA A 41 11.10 -6.21 -8.64
CA ALA A 41 10.50 -5.47 -9.74
C ALA A 41 9.07 -5.01 -9.41
N LEU A 42 8.72 -3.81 -9.91
CA LEU A 42 7.40 -3.22 -9.81
C LEU A 42 6.93 -2.77 -11.18
N SER A 43 5.78 -3.24 -11.63
CA SER A 43 5.22 -2.83 -12.92
C SER A 43 4.58 -1.45 -12.84
N ILE A 44 4.75 -0.68 -13.91
CA ILE A 44 4.11 0.62 -14.13
C ILE A 44 3.39 0.53 -15.47
N ASN A 45 2.12 0.88 -15.50
CA ASN A 45 1.30 0.88 -16.71
C ASN A 45 0.68 2.26 -16.92
N ASN A 46 0.72 2.75 -18.17
CA ASN A 46 0.02 3.94 -18.61
C ASN A 46 -1.18 3.54 -19.48
N PRO A 47 -2.39 3.43 -18.94
CA PRO A 47 -3.58 3.11 -19.72
C PRO A 47 -4.11 4.29 -20.53
N ASP A 48 -3.66 5.52 -20.26
CA ASP A 48 -4.10 6.72 -20.94
C ASP A 48 -3.49 6.81 -22.35
N ALA A 49 -4.09 7.63 -23.22
CA ALA A 49 -3.55 7.93 -24.56
C ALA A 49 -2.39 8.96 -24.51
N VAL A 50 -2.23 9.67 -23.40
CA VAL A 50 -1.21 10.72 -23.24
C VAL A 50 0.06 10.16 -22.61
N PRO A 51 1.24 10.64 -23.03
CA PRO A 51 2.50 10.24 -22.43
C PRO A 51 2.71 10.89 -21.06
N TYR A 52 3.44 10.19 -20.17
CA TYR A 52 3.86 10.69 -18.87
C TYR A 52 5.40 10.64 -18.74
N LEU A 53 5.95 11.62 -18.04
CA LEU A 53 7.29 11.55 -17.49
C LEU A 53 7.18 10.90 -16.10
N ILE A 54 7.82 9.75 -15.93
CA ILE A 54 7.81 8.99 -14.69
C ILE A 54 9.10 9.27 -13.93
N GLN A 55 8.97 9.70 -12.67
CA GLN A 55 10.07 9.83 -11.74
C GLN A 55 9.87 8.88 -10.57
N SER A 56 10.90 8.12 -10.20
CA SER A 56 10.83 7.13 -9.12
C SER A 56 12.03 7.22 -8.18
N TRP A 57 11.77 7.07 -6.87
CA TRP A 57 12.79 7.09 -5.83
C TRP A 57 12.31 6.38 -4.57
N VAL A 58 13.23 6.10 -3.64
CA VAL A 58 12.92 5.54 -2.32
C VAL A 58 13.29 6.54 -1.24
N ASP A 59 12.35 6.77 -0.32
CA ASP A 59 12.58 7.53 0.91
C ASP A 59 12.71 6.57 2.10
N ALA A 60 13.51 6.96 3.09
CA ALA A 60 13.52 6.35 4.42
C ALA A 60 12.22 6.65 5.17
N GLN A 61 12.04 6.09 6.34
CA GLN A 61 10.93 6.45 7.22
C GLN A 61 11.04 7.91 7.66
N GLU A 62 9.88 8.49 7.94
CA GLU A 62 9.81 9.84 8.49
C GLU A 62 10.56 9.91 9.83
N GLY A 63 11.46 10.91 9.97
CA GLY A 63 12.34 11.03 11.14
C GLY A 63 13.66 10.28 11.03
N ASP A 64 13.88 9.44 10.01
CA ASP A 64 15.18 8.85 9.73
C ASP A 64 16.01 9.79 8.86
N SER A 65 17.18 10.17 9.34
CA SER A 65 18.13 11.03 8.62
C SER A 65 18.97 10.28 7.57
N ALA A 66 18.97 8.95 7.63
CA ALA A 66 19.73 8.14 6.69
C ALA A 66 19.01 8.04 5.33
N LYS A 67 19.77 8.06 4.26
CA LYS A 67 19.23 7.76 2.92
C LYS A 67 18.79 6.31 2.85
N ALA A 68 17.66 6.07 2.18
CA ALA A 68 17.22 4.71 1.89
C ALA A 68 18.32 3.97 1.07
N PRO A 69 18.70 2.75 1.47
CA PRO A 69 19.77 2.00 0.81
C PRO A 69 19.28 1.27 -0.45
N PHE A 70 18.37 1.88 -1.20
CA PHE A 70 17.78 1.33 -2.41
C PHE A 70 17.86 2.32 -3.56
N ILE A 71 18.12 1.78 -4.75
CA ILE A 71 18.12 2.52 -6.02
C ILE A 71 17.03 1.92 -6.89
N ILE A 72 16.31 2.79 -7.62
CA ILE A 72 15.33 2.37 -8.62
C ILE A 72 15.89 2.66 -10.02
N THR A 73 15.72 1.72 -10.93
CA THR A 73 16.15 1.84 -12.33
C THR A 73 14.99 1.46 -13.26
N PRO A 74 14.67 2.32 -14.25
CA PRO A 74 15.17 3.67 -14.45
C PRO A 74 14.55 4.68 -13.45
N PRO A 75 15.32 5.68 -12.95
CA PRO A 75 14.79 6.66 -12.00
C PRO A 75 13.91 7.74 -12.65
N LEU A 76 14.13 7.97 -13.95
CA LEU A 76 13.39 8.93 -14.76
C LEU A 76 13.25 8.38 -16.19
N PHE A 77 12.04 8.35 -16.72
CA PHE A 77 11.76 7.89 -18.09
C PHE A 77 10.42 8.38 -18.59
N ARG A 78 10.27 8.42 -19.91
CA ARG A 78 9.00 8.68 -20.58
C ARG A 78 8.25 7.35 -20.75
N LEU A 79 6.94 7.36 -20.43
CA LEU A 79 6.03 6.24 -20.62
C LEU A 79 4.89 6.70 -21.55
N ASP A 80 4.91 6.22 -22.78
CA ASP A 80 3.90 6.59 -23.78
C ASP A 80 2.55 5.94 -23.50
N GLY A 81 1.51 6.44 -24.14
CA GLY A 81 0.14 5.94 -23.98
C GLY A 81 0.02 4.45 -24.34
N GLY A 82 -0.70 3.70 -23.51
CA GLY A 82 -0.89 2.27 -23.66
C GLY A 82 0.34 1.41 -23.35
N GLN A 83 1.45 2.00 -22.92
CA GLN A 83 2.69 1.26 -22.62
C GLN A 83 2.82 0.88 -21.15
N ASN A 84 3.64 -0.13 -20.92
CA ASN A 84 4.06 -0.57 -19.58
C ASN A 84 5.58 -0.58 -19.47
N ASN A 85 6.09 -0.51 -18.23
CA ASN A 85 7.50 -0.64 -17.92
C ASN A 85 7.68 -1.33 -16.55
N LEU A 86 8.90 -1.77 -16.27
CA LEU A 86 9.29 -2.36 -14.99
C LEU A 86 10.31 -1.46 -14.28
N LEU A 87 9.98 -1.05 -13.07
CA LEU A 87 10.94 -0.45 -12.15
C LEU A 87 11.68 -1.57 -11.43
N ARG A 88 13.01 -1.58 -11.53
CA ARG A 88 13.87 -2.49 -10.79
C ARG A 88 14.38 -1.78 -9.55
N VAL A 89 14.13 -2.36 -8.40
CA VAL A 89 14.62 -1.89 -7.11
C VAL A 89 15.79 -2.74 -6.72
N VAL A 90 16.94 -2.12 -6.49
CA VAL A 90 18.21 -2.78 -6.15
C VAL A 90 18.68 -2.25 -4.80
N ARG A 91 19.14 -3.13 -3.93
CA ARG A 91 19.81 -2.73 -2.70
C ARG A 91 21.23 -2.25 -3.00
N ALA A 92 21.51 -0.97 -2.68
CA ALA A 92 22.78 -0.31 -2.99
C ALA A 92 23.70 -0.16 -1.77
N GLY A 93 23.47 -0.94 -0.71
CA GLY A 93 24.28 -0.90 0.52
C GLY A 93 23.42 -0.86 1.77
N GLY A 94 23.88 -0.14 2.80
CA GLY A 94 23.24 0.01 4.09
C GLY A 94 23.35 -1.21 5.01
N ASN A 95 23.47 -0.93 6.31
CA ASN A 95 23.48 -1.96 7.35
C ASN A 95 22.03 -2.19 7.82
N LEU A 96 21.30 -3.07 7.11
CA LEU A 96 19.93 -3.41 7.46
C LEU A 96 19.89 -4.51 8.53
N PRO A 97 18.97 -4.46 9.51
CA PRO A 97 18.77 -5.54 10.47
C PRO A 97 18.60 -6.88 9.75
N ALA A 98 19.26 -7.92 10.29
CA ALA A 98 19.13 -9.29 9.74
C ALA A 98 18.04 -10.11 10.44
N ASP A 99 17.51 -9.62 11.55
CA ASP A 99 16.58 -10.30 12.47
C ASP A 99 15.12 -9.84 12.32
N LYS A 100 14.88 -8.80 11.51
CA LYS A 100 13.53 -8.23 11.30
C LYS A 100 13.43 -7.44 10.00
N GLU A 101 12.20 -7.25 9.54
CA GLU A 101 11.90 -6.41 8.38
C GLU A 101 12.27 -4.95 8.60
N SER A 102 12.57 -4.25 7.50
CA SER A 102 12.77 -2.80 7.46
C SER A 102 11.82 -2.17 6.46
N LEU A 103 11.23 -1.03 6.82
CA LEU A 103 10.25 -0.32 6.00
C LEU A 103 10.86 0.93 5.36
N TYR A 104 10.58 1.08 4.07
CA TYR A 104 10.90 2.25 3.25
C TYR A 104 9.67 2.65 2.43
N TRP A 105 9.78 3.79 1.75
CA TRP A 105 8.71 4.31 0.92
C TRP A 105 9.16 4.42 -0.53
N LEU A 106 8.57 3.61 -1.40
CA LEU A 106 8.75 3.72 -2.84
C LEU A 106 7.77 4.74 -3.39
N ASN A 107 8.29 5.74 -4.10
CA ASN A 107 7.52 6.80 -4.70
C ASN A 107 7.60 6.71 -6.22
N VAL A 108 6.46 6.91 -6.87
CA VAL A 108 6.33 7.05 -8.32
C VAL A 108 5.55 8.32 -8.58
N LYS A 109 6.15 9.28 -9.27
CA LYS A 109 5.52 10.52 -9.68
C LYS A 109 5.28 10.48 -11.18
N ALA A 110 4.03 10.56 -11.60
CA ALA A 110 3.59 10.64 -12.98
C ALA A 110 3.27 12.10 -13.33
N ILE A 111 4.00 12.65 -14.28
CA ILE A 111 3.87 14.04 -14.73
C ILE A 111 3.37 13.99 -16.19
N PRO A 112 2.18 14.51 -16.51
CA PRO A 112 1.69 14.54 -17.88
C PRO A 112 2.66 15.28 -18.79
N SER A 113 3.07 14.65 -19.91
CA SER A 113 3.98 15.24 -20.90
C SER A 113 3.16 15.76 -22.09
N VAL A 114 2.36 16.78 -21.84
CA VAL A 114 1.52 17.44 -22.86
C VAL A 114 1.93 18.91 -22.99
N GLU A 115 1.66 19.49 -24.17
CA GLU A 115 1.93 20.91 -24.39
C GLU A 115 1.16 21.80 -23.40
N LYS A 116 1.84 22.81 -22.92
CA LYS A 116 1.25 23.80 -22.04
C LYS A 116 0.29 24.68 -22.86
N LYS A 117 -0.99 24.65 -22.52
CA LYS A 117 -2.01 25.51 -23.13
C LYS A 117 -2.53 26.49 -22.08
N ASP A 118 -2.90 27.67 -22.52
CA ASP A 118 -3.54 28.66 -21.66
C ASP A 118 -4.82 28.08 -21.03
N ASN A 119 -5.09 28.44 -19.78
CA ASN A 119 -6.24 27.97 -18.99
C ASN A 119 -6.34 26.44 -18.83
N THR A 120 -5.20 25.72 -18.83
CA THR A 120 -5.17 24.27 -18.64
C THR A 120 -4.48 23.93 -17.33
N LEU A 121 -5.15 23.14 -16.48
CA LEU A 121 -4.58 22.59 -15.25
C LEU A 121 -3.90 21.26 -15.55
N GLN A 122 -2.61 21.16 -15.26
CA GLN A 122 -1.85 19.89 -15.32
C GLN A 122 -1.64 19.38 -13.89
N ILE A 123 -2.11 18.17 -13.64
CA ILE A 123 -1.97 17.52 -12.32
C ILE A 123 -0.94 16.41 -12.40
N ALA A 124 0.14 16.51 -11.62
CA ALA A 124 1.08 15.43 -11.41
C ALA A 124 0.66 14.59 -10.19
N ILE A 125 0.54 13.30 -10.37
CA ILE A 125 0.15 12.38 -9.32
C ILE A 125 1.40 11.70 -8.74
N LYS A 126 1.54 11.71 -7.41
CA LYS A 126 2.56 10.95 -6.70
C LYS A 126 1.91 9.79 -5.96
N THR A 127 2.22 8.57 -6.38
CA THR A 127 1.86 7.34 -5.69
C THR A 127 2.99 6.94 -4.75
N ARG A 128 2.65 6.65 -3.49
CA ARG A 128 3.61 6.23 -2.46
C ARG A 128 3.16 4.90 -1.90
N ILE A 129 4.01 3.88 -2.04
CA ILE A 129 3.75 2.52 -1.55
C ILE A 129 4.85 2.07 -0.57
N LYS A 130 4.53 1.07 0.24
CA LYS A 130 5.51 0.47 1.15
C LYS A 130 6.51 -0.37 0.39
N LEU A 131 7.80 -0.16 0.63
CA LEU A 131 8.89 -1.07 0.29
C LEU A 131 9.34 -1.73 1.59
N ILE A 132 9.09 -3.02 1.72
CA ILE A 132 9.45 -3.80 2.90
C ILE A 132 10.63 -4.69 2.54
N TYR A 133 11.79 -4.41 3.10
CA TYR A 133 12.93 -5.31 3.02
C TYR A 133 12.76 -6.44 4.03
N ARG A 134 12.76 -7.67 3.54
CA ARG A 134 12.67 -8.89 4.34
C ARG A 134 14.00 -9.63 4.26
N PRO A 135 14.81 -9.62 5.33
CA PRO A 135 16.06 -10.36 5.36
C PRO A 135 15.81 -11.86 5.24
N GLN A 136 16.82 -12.58 4.72
CA GLN A 136 16.79 -14.03 4.62
C GLN A 136 16.81 -14.65 6.02
N GLY A 137 16.05 -15.73 6.21
CA GLY A 137 16.11 -16.53 7.43
C GLY A 137 15.23 -16.02 8.60
N LEU A 138 14.30 -15.11 8.36
CA LEU A 138 13.32 -14.77 9.38
C LEU A 138 12.46 -15.99 9.75
N SER A 139 12.25 -16.19 11.05
CA SER A 139 11.45 -17.29 11.57
C SER A 139 9.96 -17.05 11.39
N GLY A 140 9.22 -18.11 11.05
CA GLY A 140 7.77 -18.07 10.85
C GLY A 140 7.36 -17.40 9.54
N ASN A 141 6.11 -17.01 9.47
CA ASN A 141 5.53 -16.31 8.33
C ASN A 141 4.56 -15.21 8.79
N LEU A 142 4.05 -14.44 7.84
CA LEU A 142 3.16 -13.31 8.13
C LEU A 142 1.88 -13.76 8.84
N GLU A 143 1.31 -14.89 8.48
CA GLU A 143 0.04 -15.40 9.04
C GLU A 143 0.22 -15.83 10.49
N GLU A 144 1.31 -16.55 10.80
CA GLU A 144 1.68 -16.89 12.17
C GLU A 144 1.96 -15.64 13.03
N ALA A 145 2.57 -14.62 12.43
CA ALA A 145 2.85 -13.36 13.10
C ALA A 145 1.56 -12.65 13.56
N VAL A 146 0.52 -12.67 12.73
CA VAL A 146 -0.79 -12.09 13.07
C VAL A 146 -1.43 -12.78 14.27
N GLY A 147 -1.31 -14.10 14.36
CA GLY A 147 -1.83 -14.89 15.49
C GLY A 147 -1.10 -14.61 16.80
N LYS A 148 0.12 -14.07 16.76
CA LYS A 148 0.94 -13.74 17.96
C LYS A 148 0.75 -12.31 18.46
N LEU A 149 -0.12 -11.50 17.82
CA LEU A 149 -0.41 -10.15 18.30
C LEU A 149 -1.05 -10.18 19.70
N ALA A 150 -0.48 -9.45 20.63
CA ALA A 150 -1.03 -9.27 21.96
C ALA A 150 -1.75 -7.92 22.07
N TRP A 151 -3.01 -7.97 22.48
CA TRP A 151 -3.87 -6.80 22.58
C TRP A 151 -4.11 -6.40 24.03
N ARG A 152 -4.08 -5.13 24.31
CA ARG A 152 -4.36 -4.58 25.63
C ARG A 152 -5.11 -3.24 25.50
N ARG A 153 -6.08 -3.05 26.35
CA ARG A 153 -6.73 -1.76 26.53
C ARG A 153 -6.07 -0.96 27.63
N SER A 154 -5.84 0.34 27.39
CA SER A 154 -5.34 1.29 28.38
C SER A 154 -6.16 2.58 28.29
N GLY A 155 -7.16 2.72 29.16
CA GLY A 155 -8.12 3.82 29.11
C GLY A 155 -8.88 3.87 27.78
N ASN A 156 -8.75 4.98 27.05
CA ASN A 156 -9.36 5.19 25.72
C ASN A 156 -8.42 4.79 24.56
N ARG A 157 -7.42 3.95 24.82
CA ARG A 157 -6.48 3.49 23.80
C ARG A 157 -6.43 1.98 23.73
N LEU A 158 -6.33 1.47 22.52
CA LEU A 158 -6.04 0.08 22.22
C LEU A 158 -4.55 -0.06 21.90
N GLN A 159 -3.84 -0.85 22.65
CA GLN A 159 -2.45 -1.17 22.41
C GLN A 159 -2.34 -2.53 21.75
N VAL A 160 -1.44 -2.65 20.77
CA VAL A 160 -1.07 -3.90 20.13
C VAL A 160 0.44 -4.09 20.21
N SER A 161 0.87 -5.21 20.77
CA SER A 161 2.26 -5.64 20.77
C SER A 161 2.47 -6.68 19.68
N ASN A 162 3.48 -6.45 18.87
CA ASN A 162 3.90 -7.35 17.81
C ASN A 162 5.26 -7.97 18.17
N PRO A 163 5.31 -9.21 18.67
CA PRO A 163 6.57 -9.87 19.00
C PRO A 163 7.31 -10.43 17.79
N SER A 164 6.68 -10.41 16.60
CA SER A 164 7.22 -11.01 15.38
C SER A 164 8.24 -10.11 14.68
N PRO A 165 9.05 -10.67 13.77
CA PRO A 165 9.97 -9.90 12.95
C PRO A 165 9.31 -9.20 11.74
N TYR A 166 7.99 -9.25 11.58
CA TYR A 166 7.24 -8.75 10.43
C TYR A 166 6.52 -7.45 10.71
N TYR A 167 6.43 -6.55 9.70
CA TYR A 167 5.51 -5.42 9.71
C TYR A 167 4.08 -5.90 9.45
N LEU A 168 3.17 -5.62 10.37
CA LEU A 168 1.76 -5.97 10.22
C LEU A 168 0.94 -4.73 9.91
N THR A 169 0.38 -4.66 8.70
CA THR A 169 -0.47 -3.54 8.26
C THR A 169 -1.93 -3.93 8.38
N PHE A 170 -2.70 -3.22 9.18
CA PHE A 170 -4.12 -3.46 9.36
C PHE A 170 -4.90 -2.95 8.14
N PHE A 171 -5.72 -3.81 7.56
CA PHE A 171 -6.75 -3.44 6.61
C PHE A 171 -8.01 -2.99 7.35
N ASN A 172 -8.36 -3.74 8.40
CA ASN A 172 -9.56 -3.56 9.18
C ASN A 172 -9.26 -3.90 10.65
N LEU A 173 -9.63 -3.01 11.55
CA LEU A 173 -9.55 -3.22 13.00
C LEU A 173 -10.81 -2.67 13.63
N LYS A 174 -11.57 -3.52 14.31
CA LYS A 174 -12.87 -3.18 14.91
C LYS A 174 -12.94 -3.65 16.36
N LEU A 175 -13.53 -2.82 17.20
CA LEU A 175 -13.94 -3.18 18.56
C LEU A 175 -15.48 -3.13 18.63
N ASN A 176 -16.11 -4.23 19.01
CA ASN A 176 -17.58 -4.38 19.03
C ASN A 176 -18.25 -3.95 17.71
N GLY A 177 -17.64 -4.30 16.57
CA GLY A 177 -18.11 -3.92 15.23
C GLY A 177 -17.77 -2.50 14.79
N SER A 178 -17.36 -1.60 15.69
CA SER A 178 -16.98 -0.21 15.38
C SER A 178 -15.53 -0.11 14.96
N ALA A 179 -15.24 0.61 13.87
CA ALA A 179 -13.88 0.77 13.36
C ALA A 179 -12.99 1.56 14.33
N VAL A 180 -11.77 1.08 14.56
CA VAL A 180 -10.73 1.78 15.32
C VAL A 180 -9.98 2.72 14.38
N ALA A 181 -10.23 4.02 14.51
CA ALA A 181 -9.67 5.04 13.63
C ALA A 181 -8.14 5.12 13.74
N GLY A 182 -7.46 5.40 12.62
CA GLY A 182 -6.02 5.58 12.56
C GLY A 182 -5.20 4.31 12.79
N SER A 183 -5.86 3.13 12.80
CA SER A 183 -5.16 1.85 12.86
C SER A 183 -4.48 1.57 11.53
N THR A 184 -3.16 1.81 11.46
CA THR A 184 -2.40 1.67 10.22
C THR A 184 -1.53 0.43 10.21
N MET A 185 -0.55 0.36 11.10
CA MET A 185 0.39 -0.76 11.18
C MET A 185 1.07 -0.84 12.55
N VAL A 186 1.67 -1.99 12.82
CA VAL A 186 2.60 -2.19 13.93
C VAL A 186 3.93 -2.73 13.38
N ALA A 187 5.04 -2.11 13.82
CA ALA A 187 6.38 -2.50 13.41
C ALA A 187 6.82 -3.82 14.07
N PRO A 188 7.86 -4.48 13.55
CA PRO A 188 8.46 -5.66 14.17
C PRO A 188 8.93 -5.35 15.58
N GLN A 189 8.69 -6.27 16.52
CA GLN A 189 9.17 -6.20 17.91
C GLN A 189 8.78 -4.87 18.61
N ALA A 190 7.62 -4.32 18.26
CA ALA A 190 7.16 -3.01 18.72
C ALA A 190 5.71 -3.03 19.20
N THR A 191 5.31 -1.96 19.86
CA THR A 191 3.94 -1.72 20.32
C THR A 191 3.40 -0.48 19.60
N ALA A 192 2.18 -0.58 19.07
CA ALA A 192 1.42 0.54 18.53
C ALA A 192 0.20 0.84 19.42
N SER A 193 -0.30 2.07 19.35
CA SER A 193 -1.43 2.49 20.18
C SER A 193 -2.41 3.31 19.34
N PHE A 194 -3.67 2.90 19.34
CA PHE A 194 -4.75 3.50 18.55
C PHE A 194 -5.84 4.06 19.46
N SER A 195 -6.48 5.14 19.05
CA SER A 195 -7.61 5.71 19.80
C SER A 195 -8.86 4.87 19.60
N LEU A 196 -9.54 4.55 20.69
CA LEU A 196 -10.79 3.82 20.64
C LEU A 196 -11.96 4.74 20.25
N PRO A 197 -13.00 4.24 19.58
CA PRO A 197 -14.21 4.97 19.32
C PRO A 197 -14.85 5.47 20.62
N ALA A 198 -15.49 6.65 20.56
CA ALA A 198 -16.24 7.15 21.70
C ALA A 198 -17.37 6.17 22.09
N GLY A 199 -17.60 5.99 23.39
CA GLY A 199 -18.62 5.06 23.87
C GLY A 199 -18.24 3.58 23.84
N SER A 200 -16.99 3.23 23.49
CA SER A 200 -16.51 1.85 23.59
C SER A 200 -16.57 1.39 25.03
N GLY A 201 -17.39 0.37 25.36
CA GLY A 201 -17.50 -0.25 26.68
C GLY A 201 -16.13 -0.70 27.24
N ALA A 202 -16.09 -1.18 28.50
CA ALA A 202 -14.85 -1.54 29.19
C ALA A 202 -14.08 -2.72 28.53
N GLY A 203 -14.76 -3.59 27.82
CA GLY A 203 -14.22 -4.74 27.07
C GLY A 203 -15.04 -5.00 25.80
N GLY A 204 -14.74 -6.11 25.14
CA GLY A 204 -15.54 -6.54 23.99
C GLY A 204 -14.82 -7.39 22.97
N SER A 205 -15.51 -7.70 21.88
CA SER A 205 -14.98 -8.47 20.76
C SER A 205 -14.11 -7.57 19.88
N LEU A 206 -12.84 -7.92 19.77
CA LEU A 206 -11.89 -7.32 18.85
C LEU A 206 -11.79 -8.19 17.60
N SER A 207 -11.85 -7.58 16.43
CA SER A 207 -11.60 -8.27 15.16
C SER A 207 -10.67 -7.47 14.28
N TRP A 208 -9.77 -8.17 13.57
CA TRP A 208 -8.82 -7.51 12.65
C TRP A 208 -8.50 -8.37 11.44
N GLN A 209 -8.12 -7.69 10.38
CA GLN A 209 -7.55 -8.25 9.16
C GLN A 209 -6.29 -7.49 8.82
N ILE A 210 -5.32 -8.16 8.22
CA ILE A 210 -4.10 -7.52 7.72
C ILE A 210 -4.06 -7.54 6.20
N ILE A 211 -3.25 -6.66 5.64
CA ILE A 211 -2.91 -6.67 4.23
C ILE A 211 -1.70 -7.59 4.05
N ASN A 212 -1.85 -8.63 3.21
CA ASN A 212 -0.79 -9.59 2.91
C ASN A 212 0.29 -9.02 1.97
N ASP A 213 1.31 -9.82 1.66
CA ASP A 213 2.43 -9.43 0.80
C ASP A 213 2.02 -9.03 -0.62
N TYR A 214 0.91 -9.54 -1.11
CA TYR A 214 0.35 -9.26 -2.44
C TYR A 214 -0.60 -8.04 -2.45
N GLY A 215 -0.83 -7.41 -1.31
CA GLY A 215 -1.73 -6.26 -1.19
C GLY A 215 -3.21 -6.62 -1.00
N GLY A 216 -3.54 -7.90 -0.94
CA GLY A 216 -4.88 -8.40 -0.62
C GLY A 216 -5.10 -8.51 0.89
N THR A 217 -6.35 -8.77 1.29
CA THR A 217 -6.72 -9.00 2.70
C THR A 217 -6.61 -10.48 3.06
N GLY A 218 -6.07 -10.75 4.25
CA GLY A 218 -6.04 -12.08 4.86
C GLY A 218 -7.36 -12.43 5.55
N GLN A 219 -7.35 -13.57 6.26
CA GLN A 219 -8.47 -14.01 7.12
C GLN A 219 -8.73 -13.01 8.26
N THR A 220 -9.94 -13.08 8.83
CA THR A 220 -10.29 -12.30 10.01
C THR A 220 -9.84 -13.04 11.27
N PHE A 221 -9.10 -12.36 12.12
CA PHE A 221 -8.74 -12.80 13.46
C PHE A 221 -9.65 -12.14 14.49
N THR A 222 -9.87 -12.81 15.60
CA THR A 222 -10.70 -12.29 16.70
C THR A 222 -10.04 -12.54 18.05
N SER A 223 -10.34 -11.65 19.01
CA SER A 223 -9.95 -11.79 20.41
C SER A 223 -10.97 -11.09 21.28
N THR A 224 -10.95 -11.38 22.58
CA THR A 224 -11.73 -10.64 23.60
C THR A 224 -10.76 -9.78 24.41
N LEU A 225 -11.18 -8.51 24.66
CA LEU A 225 -10.47 -7.54 25.49
C LEU A 225 -11.03 -7.52 26.91
#